data_43e01a77f4b9f3ac4bc51a29077bd522
#
_entry.id   43e01a77f4b9f3ac4bc51a29077bd522
#
_cell.length_a   1.000
_cell.length_b   1.000
_cell.length_c   1.000
_cell.angle_alpha   90.00
_cell.angle_beta   90.00
_cell.angle_gamma   90.00
#
_symmetry.space_group_name_H-M   'P 1'
#
loop_
_entity.id
_entity.type
_entity.pdbx_description
1 polymer ?
#
loop_
_entity_poly.entity_id
_entity_poly.type
_entity_poly.pdbx_seq_one_letter_code
_entity_poly.pdbx_strand_id
1 'polypeptide(L)' 'MKAYTVERHGEHWIAWYKEGLLGVADDMISAYRLVEEATNGDR' A
#
# COMPACT_ATOMS: atom_id res chain seq x y z
N MET A 1 15.79 -0.47 2.42
CA MET A 1 15.20 0.32 1.33
C MET A 1 13.75 -0.07 1.12
N LYS A 2 12.89 0.90 0.96
CA LYS A 2 11.46 0.65 0.83
C LYS A 2 11.08 0.40 -0.62
N ALA A 3 10.35 -0.67 -0.85
CA ALA A 3 9.88 -1.01 -2.18
C ALA A 3 8.40 -0.67 -2.37
N TYR A 4 7.82 0.06 -1.41
CA TYR A 4 6.41 0.40 -1.46
C TYR A 4 6.22 1.91 -1.39
N THR A 5 5.04 2.35 -1.82
CA THR A 5 4.64 3.75 -1.73
C THR A 5 3.18 3.81 -1.30
N VAL A 6 2.88 4.74 -0.41
CA VAL A 6 1.51 4.99 0.01
C VAL A 6 1.24 6.46 -0.22
N GLU A 7 0.24 6.77 -1.03
CA GLU A 7 -0.06 8.14 -1.40
C GLU A 7 -1.53 8.46 -1.14
N ARG A 8 -1.78 9.69 -0.78
CA ARG A 8 -3.13 10.16 -0.57
C ARG A 8 -3.68 10.81 -1.84
N HIS A 9 -4.85 10.38 -2.25
CA HIS A 9 -5.52 10.93 -3.42
C HIS A 9 -6.95 11.29 -3.03
N GLY A 10 -7.17 12.57 -2.70
CA GLY A 10 -8.49 13.00 -2.25
C GLY A 10 -8.82 12.38 -0.91
N GLU A 11 -9.87 11.57 -0.90
CA GLU A 11 -10.29 10.90 0.34
C GLU A 11 -9.84 9.45 0.37
N HIS A 12 -8.98 9.07 -0.55
CA HIS A 12 -8.53 7.70 -0.63
C HIS A 12 -7.02 7.62 -0.51
N TRP A 13 -6.54 6.46 -0.11
CA TRP A 13 -5.12 6.19 -0.02
C TRP A 13 -4.80 5.03 -0.95
N ILE A 14 -3.75 5.20 -1.74
CA ILE A 14 -3.37 4.20 -2.73
C ILE A 14 -2.02 3.62 -2.33
N ALA A 15 -1.96 2.30 -2.29
CA ALA A 15 -0.74 1.60 -1.92
C ALA A 15 -0.15 0.89 -3.12
N TRP A 16 1.16 1.04 -3.30
CA TRP A 16 1.91 0.40 -4.37
C TRP A 16 3.02 -0.42 -3.74
N TYR A 17 3.38 -1.51 -4.37
CA TYR A 17 4.49 -2.33 -3.91
C TYR A 17 5.25 -2.83 -5.12
N LYS A 18 6.56 -2.51 -5.14
CA LYS A 18 7.39 -2.79 -6.28
C LYS A 18 6.79 -2.09 -7.49
N GLU A 19 6.32 -2.83 -8.48
CA GLU A 19 5.73 -2.22 -9.66
C GLU A 19 4.24 -2.50 -9.77
N GLY A 20 3.63 -2.93 -8.69
CA GLY A 20 2.23 -3.31 -8.72
C GLY A 20 1.39 -2.48 -7.80
N LEU A 21 0.16 -2.20 -8.23
CA LEU A 21 -0.83 -1.54 -7.40
C LEU A 21 -1.42 -2.56 -6.45
N LEU A 22 -1.32 -2.28 -5.14
CA LEU A 22 -1.88 -3.18 -4.15
C LEU A 22 -3.37 -2.97 -3.97
N GLY A 23 -3.78 -1.72 -3.94
CA GLY A 23 -5.18 -1.44 -3.76
C GLY A 23 -5.41 -0.02 -3.29
N VAL A 24 -6.69 0.29 -3.04
CA VAL A 24 -7.12 1.61 -2.58
C VAL A 24 -7.80 1.42 -1.24
N ALA A 25 -7.43 2.25 -0.26
CA ALA A 25 -7.98 2.17 1.08
C ALA A 25 -8.62 3.49 1.45
N ASP A 26 -9.48 3.45 2.48
CA ASP A 26 -10.18 4.65 2.93
C ASP A 26 -9.34 5.45 3.91
N ASP A 27 -8.34 4.84 4.51
CA ASP A 27 -7.48 5.56 5.45
C ASP A 27 -6.06 5.03 5.36
N MET A 28 -5.16 5.75 6.04
CA MET A 28 -3.74 5.44 5.96
C MET A 28 -3.42 4.07 6.57
N ILE A 29 -4.08 3.74 7.67
CA ILE A 29 -3.81 2.49 8.36
C ILE A 29 -4.14 1.31 7.46
N SER A 30 -5.28 1.38 6.78
CA SER A 30 -5.67 0.31 5.89
C SER A 30 -4.71 0.19 4.71
N ALA A 31 -4.22 1.32 4.21
CA ALA A 31 -3.27 1.31 3.10
C ALA A 31 -1.96 0.63 3.52
N TYR A 32 -1.47 0.94 4.72
CA TYR A 32 -0.26 0.30 5.21
C TYR A 32 -0.47 -1.18 5.47
N ARG A 33 -1.69 -1.57 5.80
CA ARG A 33 -2.01 -2.97 5.99
C ARG A 33 -1.89 -3.74 4.68
N LEU A 34 -2.29 -3.11 3.59
CA LEU A 34 -2.11 -3.73 2.27
C LEU A 34 -0.63 -3.99 2.01
N VAL A 35 0.20 -3.03 2.34
CA VAL A 35 1.64 -3.18 2.16
C VAL A 35 2.17 -4.30 3.04
N GLU A 36 1.73 -4.34 4.28
CA GLU A 36 2.21 -5.36 5.20
C GLU A 36 1.89 -6.76 4.72
N GLU A 37 0.68 -6.95 4.23
CA GLU A 37 0.28 -8.26 3.74
C GLU A 37 1.06 -8.65 2.49
N ALA A 38 1.34 -7.68 1.63
CA ALA A 38 2.10 -7.95 0.42
C ALA A 38 3.53 -8.34 0.76
N THR A 39 4.15 -7.65 1.72
CA THR A 39 5.53 -7.96 2.08
C THR A 39 5.62 -9.27 2.82
N ASN A 40 4.61 -9.61 3.63
CA ASN A 40 4.61 -10.88 4.33
C ASN A 40 4.48 -12.04 3.38
N GLY A 41 3.75 -11.86 2.30
CA GLY A 41 3.58 -12.91 1.32
C GLY A 41 4.76 -13.06 0.39
N ASP A 42 5.67 -12.12 0.43
CA ASP A 42 6.80 -12.09 -0.50
C ASP A 42 8.09 -12.54 0.18
N ARG A 43 7.99 -13.56 0.95
CA ARG A 43 9.17 -14.07 1.65
C ARG A 43 9.93 -15.09 0.88
#